data_529c2e1c16b4d66baef35752b420bfad
#
_entry.id   529c2e1c16b4d66baef35752b420bfad
#
_cell.length_a   1.000
_cell.length_b   1.000
_cell.length_c   1.000
_cell.angle_alpha   90.00
_cell.angle_beta   90.00
_cell.angle_gamma   90.00
#
_symmetry.space_group_name_H-M   'P 1'
#
loop_
_entity.id
_entity.type
_entity.pdbx_description
1 polymer ?
#
loop_
_entity_poly.entity_id
_entity_poly.type
_entity_poly.pdbx_seq_one_letter_code
_entity_poly.pdbx_strand_id
1 'polypeptide(L)'
;IGVDFFQGPRADEYDLIDNDRDGFVDEMDSVINPVTGQWEYTQYEEIIMSKFVYYNNDFSVSGNPTTGTHFYNYLRGIWKDNVPMTYGGDGKGSGPGATTDLCNFMFPGSTDPDMYPQNGEWTEVTAGNVPDDRRFVQSAGPFTLEPGAVNYITVGVIWARANSGGNTASIALVKVYDREAQALFDNNFNILNGPDAPDLGIRELDKELIFTLSNGVSSNNIDESYSEKDPYITKPVNLQSNPNYEFQGYVVYQLVNATTTVTDLDNVDKARMIFRCDIKDDVTSIVNQYLDPILGVFTPVEEISGVLSSGMKGSVDNGVEYSFKITEDRFALGTTRLVNHKTYYYLALSYAYNRAEENADPYDVNHPDYDGHNQPYIAGRRNILTYSAIPHFTEPEAGGTLLNSSFGDGVKIERLEGTGNGNIPLELTQETVDEILNSSSHRSLYPIYKNGLGPIDVTVVDPISVKKGTYIFTLEDPIYTQNNLT
;
A
#
# COMPACT_ATOMS: atom_id res chain seq x y z
N ILE A 1 15.14 18.74 -10.16
CA ILE A 1 16.01 17.56 -10.04
C ILE A 1 16.72 17.66 -8.71
N GLY A 2 16.65 16.59 -7.91
CA GLY A 2 17.44 16.35 -6.71
C GLY A 2 18.54 15.35 -7.01
N VAL A 3 19.63 15.43 -6.27
CA VAL A 3 20.69 14.42 -6.25
C VAL A 3 21.02 14.17 -4.79
N ASP A 4 20.89 12.92 -4.37
CA ASP A 4 21.07 12.53 -2.98
C ASP A 4 21.99 11.32 -2.85
N PHE A 5 22.62 11.16 -1.69
CA PHE A 5 23.31 9.94 -1.30
C PHE A 5 22.33 9.02 -0.61
N PHE A 6 21.84 8.00 -1.29
CA PHE A 6 21.01 6.94 -0.67
C PHE A 6 21.81 6.04 0.26
N GLN A 7 23.11 5.98 0.03
CA GLN A 7 24.08 5.32 0.89
C GLN A 7 25.40 6.07 0.78
N GLY A 8 25.90 6.54 1.89
CA GLY A 8 27.22 7.14 2.02
C GLY A 8 28.33 6.11 2.22
N PRO A 9 29.57 6.55 2.22
CA PRO A 9 30.70 5.70 2.60
C PRO A 9 30.67 5.42 4.11
N ARG A 10 31.29 4.33 4.53
CA ARG A 10 31.52 4.02 5.93
C ARG A 10 32.56 4.97 6.53
N ALA A 11 32.29 5.46 7.73
CA ALA A 11 33.20 6.29 8.51
C ALA A 11 34.42 5.51 9.01
N ASP A 12 35.41 6.24 9.54
CA ASP A 12 36.50 5.64 10.29
C ASP A 12 36.01 5.24 11.69
N GLU A 13 36.41 4.07 12.18
CA GLU A 13 36.04 3.62 13.52
C GLU A 13 36.63 4.55 14.61
N TYR A 14 35.79 4.93 15.57
CA TYR A 14 36.22 5.71 16.76
C TYR A 14 36.85 7.06 16.42
N ASP A 15 36.35 7.75 15.40
CA ASP A 15 36.86 9.08 15.03
C ASP A 15 36.30 10.22 15.87
N LEU A 16 35.35 9.91 16.76
CA LEU A 16 34.67 10.84 17.69
C LEU A 16 33.85 11.91 16.94
N ILE A 17 33.34 11.58 15.78
CA ILE A 17 32.47 12.44 14.97
C ILE A 17 31.12 11.76 14.83
N ASP A 18 30.05 12.49 14.97
CA ASP A 18 28.68 12.11 14.56
C ASP A 18 28.61 12.29 13.03
N ASN A 19 28.85 11.22 12.27
CA ASN A 19 29.05 11.27 10.82
C ASN A 19 27.74 11.28 10.06
N ASP A 20 26.65 10.72 10.60
CA ASP A 20 25.32 10.71 10.01
C ASP A 20 24.36 11.77 10.62
N ARG A 21 24.81 12.47 11.67
CA ARG A 21 24.11 13.56 12.36
C ARG A 21 22.81 13.14 13.05
N ASP A 22 22.76 11.95 13.56
CA ASP A 22 21.63 11.44 14.32
C ASP A 22 21.66 11.84 15.80
N GLY A 23 22.78 12.37 16.28
CA GLY A 23 23.04 12.85 17.64
C GLY A 23 23.84 11.88 18.51
N PHE A 24 24.24 10.76 17.98
CA PHE A 24 25.16 9.83 18.61
C PHE A 24 26.54 9.95 17.94
N VAL A 25 27.55 9.32 18.49
CA VAL A 25 28.93 9.40 18.04
C VAL A 25 29.53 8.01 18.05
N ASP A 26 30.10 7.57 16.93
CA ASP A 26 30.75 6.26 16.79
C ASP A 26 29.82 5.09 17.19
N GLU A 27 28.53 5.17 16.96
CA GLU A 27 27.60 4.08 17.29
C GLU A 27 27.70 2.94 16.27
N MET A 28 27.19 1.82 16.69
CA MET A 28 27.07 0.63 15.84
C MET A 28 25.66 0.55 15.26
N ASP A 29 25.54 0.73 13.98
CA ASP A 29 24.29 0.48 13.28
C ASP A 29 23.89 -1.00 13.34
N SER A 30 22.63 -1.25 13.64
CA SER A 30 22.06 -2.59 13.57
C SER A 30 21.22 -2.73 12.30
N VAL A 31 21.58 -3.69 11.46
CA VAL A 31 20.86 -4.01 10.23
C VAL A 31 20.30 -5.42 10.32
N ILE A 32 19.05 -5.62 9.87
CA ILE A 32 18.53 -6.98 9.72
C ILE A 32 19.17 -7.57 8.44
N ASN A 33 19.91 -8.65 8.61
CA ASN A 33 20.42 -9.42 7.47
C ASN A 33 19.23 -9.97 6.67
N PRO A 34 19.02 -9.56 5.41
CA PRO A 34 17.86 -9.96 4.62
C PRO A 34 17.86 -11.47 4.27
N VAL A 35 18.99 -12.17 4.44
CA VAL A 35 19.09 -13.62 4.17
C VAL A 35 18.80 -14.44 5.41
N THR A 36 19.25 -13.99 6.58
CA THR A 36 19.13 -14.74 7.85
C THR A 36 17.98 -14.26 8.71
N GLY A 37 17.44 -13.05 8.46
CA GLY A 37 16.43 -12.41 9.29
C GLY A 37 16.93 -12.02 10.70
N GLN A 38 18.24 -12.09 10.94
CA GLN A 38 18.83 -11.75 12.25
C GLN A 38 19.45 -10.36 12.22
N TRP A 39 19.47 -9.73 13.39
CA TRP A 39 20.17 -8.47 13.58
C TRP A 39 21.67 -8.70 13.48
N GLU A 40 22.30 -7.97 12.56
CA GLU A 40 23.77 -7.87 12.45
C GLU A 40 24.17 -6.46 12.85
N TYR A 41 25.17 -6.37 13.71
CA TYR A 41 25.76 -5.09 14.08
C TYR A 41 26.84 -4.75 13.06
N THR A 42 26.68 -3.60 12.40
CA THR A 42 27.76 -3.03 11.59
C THR A 42 28.63 -2.19 12.53
N GLN A 43 29.94 -2.34 12.42
CA GLN A 43 30.90 -1.61 13.27
C GLN A 43 31.18 -0.18 12.77
N TYR A 44 30.44 0.27 11.75
CA TYR A 44 30.76 1.51 11.05
C TYR A 44 29.51 2.36 10.89
N GLU A 45 29.61 3.59 11.33
CA GLU A 45 28.68 4.66 11.03
C GLU A 45 28.75 5.04 9.55
N GLU A 46 27.66 5.47 8.96
CA GLU A 46 27.58 5.94 7.59
C GLU A 46 27.84 7.44 7.53
N ILE A 47 28.65 7.89 6.56
CA ILE A 47 28.88 9.31 6.35
C ILE A 47 27.84 9.88 5.39
N ILE A 48 27.00 10.77 5.86
CA ILE A 48 26.10 11.54 5.00
C ILE A 48 26.85 12.64 4.23
N MET A 49 26.13 13.42 3.40
CA MET A 49 26.73 14.52 2.66
C MET A 49 27.42 15.52 3.60
N SER A 50 28.74 15.61 3.49
CA SER A 50 29.56 16.49 4.34
C SER A 50 29.83 17.86 3.74
N LYS A 51 29.86 17.99 2.40
CA LYS A 51 30.09 19.25 1.70
C LYS A 51 29.25 19.34 0.44
N PHE A 52 28.80 20.55 0.13
CA PHE A 52 28.19 20.91 -1.14
C PHE A 52 28.77 22.23 -1.64
N VAL A 53 29.45 22.18 -2.77
CA VAL A 53 30.05 23.35 -3.41
C VAL A 53 29.40 23.57 -4.78
N TYR A 54 28.82 24.71 -4.96
CA TYR A 54 28.24 25.19 -6.21
C TYR A 54 29.18 26.16 -6.89
N TYR A 55 29.35 26.10 -8.20
CA TYR A 55 30.26 26.95 -8.93
C TYR A 55 29.77 27.29 -10.34
N ASN A 56 30.27 28.43 -10.84
CA ASN A 56 29.91 28.91 -12.17
C ASN A 56 30.70 28.17 -13.25
N ASN A 57 30.12 28.05 -14.43
CA ASN A 57 30.79 27.53 -15.62
C ASN A 57 31.72 28.58 -16.22
N ASP A 58 32.71 29.06 -15.48
CA ASP A 58 33.71 30.03 -15.89
C ASP A 58 35.10 29.64 -15.38
N PHE A 59 36.11 30.46 -15.62
CA PHE A 59 37.48 30.23 -15.15
C PHE A 59 37.87 31.09 -13.94
N SER A 60 36.89 31.76 -13.30
CA SER A 60 37.15 32.50 -12.07
C SER A 60 37.69 31.60 -10.95
N VAL A 61 38.07 32.20 -9.84
CA VAL A 61 38.55 31.47 -8.65
C VAL A 61 37.47 30.54 -8.08
N SER A 62 36.21 30.93 -8.16
CA SER A 62 35.08 30.12 -7.79
C SER A 62 34.37 29.44 -8.97
N GLY A 63 35.02 29.34 -10.11
CA GLY A 63 34.54 28.66 -11.33
C GLY A 63 35.08 27.25 -11.52
N ASN A 64 35.06 26.77 -12.76
CA ASN A 64 35.44 25.39 -13.11
C ASN A 64 36.78 24.95 -12.51
N PRO A 65 36.83 23.82 -11.79
CA PRO A 65 38.08 23.20 -11.38
C PRO A 65 38.80 22.66 -12.62
N THR A 66 40.11 22.87 -12.67
CA THR A 66 40.95 22.54 -13.86
C THR A 66 42.14 21.62 -13.55
N THR A 67 42.37 21.36 -12.25
CA THR A 67 43.47 20.48 -11.79
C THR A 67 42.96 19.55 -10.72
N GLY A 68 43.63 18.42 -10.45
CA GLY A 68 43.30 17.53 -9.37
C GLY A 68 43.23 18.23 -8.01
N THR A 69 44.10 19.20 -7.74
CA THR A 69 44.08 20.02 -6.53
C THR A 69 42.80 20.84 -6.42
N HIS A 70 42.32 21.43 -7.53
CA HIS A 70 41.05 22.18 -7.51
C HIS A 70 39.83 21.29 -7.20
N PHE A 71 39.76 20.09 -7.80
CA PHE A 71 38.71 19.14 -7.47
C PHE A 71 38.75 18.71 -5.99
N TYR A 72 39.97 18.38 -5.51
CA TYR A 72 40.14 18.01 -4.10
C TYR A 72 39.77 19.15 -3.13
N ASN A 73 40.11 20.37 -3.47
CA ASN A 73 39.69 21.55 -2.71
C ASN A 73 38.16 21.66 -2.65
N TYR A 74 37.47 21.50 -3.78
CA TYR A 74 36.01 21.58 -3.82
C TYR A 74 35.34 20.47 -3.01
N LEU A 75 35.87 19.26 -3.02
CA LEU A 75 35.40 18.17 -2.15
C LEU A 75 35.54 18.52 -0.66
N ARG A 76 36.44 19.42 -0.29
CA ARG A 76 36.66 19.89 1.08
C ARG A 76 35.97 21.22 1.43
N GLY A 77 35.16 21.78 0.53
CA GLY A 77 34.55 23.09 0.73
C GLY A 77 35.58 24.24 0.67
N ILE A 78 36.60 24.13 -0.16
CA ILE A 78 37.70 25.11 -0.30
C ILE A 78 37.76 25.58 -1.76
N TRP A 79 37.90 26.86 -2.02
CA TRP A 79 38.02 27.43 -3.36
C TRP A 79 39.37 27.12 -4.00
N LYS A 80 39.50 27.33 -5.31
CA LYS A 80 40.74 27.06 -6.07
C LYS A 80 41.99 27.77 -5.52
N ASP A 81 41.81 28.92 -4.87
CA ASP A 81 42.88 29.70 -4.25
C ASP A 81 43.16 29.32 -2.78
N ASN A 82 42.67 28.16 -2.34
CA ASN A 82 42.82 27.66 -0.99
C ASN A 82 42.10 28.48 0.09
N VAL A 83 41.13 29.31 -0.26
CA VAL A 83 40.29 30.03 0.68
C VAL A 83 39.09 29.13 1.03
N PRO A 84 38.79 28.89 2.33
CA PRO A 84 37.60 28.16 2.74
C PRO A 84 36.29 28.84 2.32
N MET A 85 35.25 28.08 2.11
CA MET A 85 33.93 28.55 1.80
C MET A 85 33.31 29.25 3.03
N THR A 86 32.62 30.38 2.81
CA THR A 86 31.92 31.13 3.85
C THR A 86 30.42 31.23 3.56
N TYR A 87 29.62 31.35 4.60
CA TYR A 87 28.16 31.43 4.47
C TYR A 87 27.69 32.76 3.89
N GLY A 88 26.73 32.69 2.98
CA GLY A 88 26.10 33.86 2.39
C GLY A 88 26.80 34.42 1.15
N GLY A 89 26.08 35.28 0.41
CA GLY A 89 26.56 35.94 -0.78
C GLY A 89 27.08 34.98 -1.87
N ASP A 90 28.31 35.20 -2.30
CA ASP A 90 29.00 34.38 -3.31
C ASP A 90 29.76 33.16 -2.73
N GLY A 91 29.58 32.87 -1.43
CA GLY A 91 30.30 31.81 -0.73
C GLY A 91 31.77 32.12 -0.47
N LYS A 92 32.21 33.38 -0.64
CA LYS A 92 33.59 33.83 -0.49
C LYS A 92 33.72 35.18 0.23
N GLY A 93 32.68 35.56 0.95
CA GLY A 93 32.67 36.80 1.75
C GLY A 93 32.22 38.04 0.99
N SER A 94 31.60 37.91 -0.19
CA SER A 94 31.11 39.04 -0.96
C SER A 94 29.63 38.85 -1.37
N GLY A 95 28.93 39.97 -1.62
CA GLY A 95 27.54 39.97 -2.06
C GLY A 95 26.50 40.01 -0.94
N PRO A 96 25.21 39.97 -1.28
CA PRO A 96 24.12 40.06 -0.30
C PRO A 96 24.15 38.92 0.72
N GLY A 97 24.08 39.30 2.02
CA GLY A 97 24.07 38.31 3.11
C GLY A 97 25.38 37.58 3.37
N ALA A 98 26.49 38.00 2.76
CA ALA A 98 27.81 37.41 2.98
C ALA A 98 28.25 37.59 4.43
N THR A 99 28.82 36.51 5.01
CA THR A 99 29.40 36.46 6.34
C THR A 99 30.87 36.04 6.30
N THR A 100 31.53 35.99 7.43
CA THR A 100 32.87 35.41 7.59
C THR A 100 32.83 34.00 8.18
N ASP A 101 31.63 33.47 8.46
CA ASP A 101 31.46 32.16 9.06
C ASP A 101 31.74 31.07 8.04
N LEU A 102 32.56 30.10 8.41
CA LEU A 102 32.84 28.95 7.56
C LEU A 102 31.59 28.07 7.46
N CYS A 103 31.32 27.55 6.27
CA CYS A 103 30.17 26.69 6.04
C CYS A 103 30.53 25.43 5.25
N ASN A 104 29.63 24.45 5.33
CA ASN A 104 29.79 23.18 4.65
C ASN A 104 28.96 23.10 3.34
N PHE A 105 27.85 23.84 3.29
CA PHE A 105 26.87 23.76 2.21
C PHE A 105 26.59 25.13 1.62
N MET A 106 26.70 25.26 0.31
CA MET A 106 26.22 26.44 -0.40
C MET A 106 24.70 26.36 -0.62
N PHE A 107 24.04 27.48 -0.45
CA PHE A 107 22.60 27.63 -0.67
C PHE A 107 21.72 26.62 0.07
N PRO A 108 21.95 26.36 1.36
CA PRO A 108 21.17 25.37 2.11
C PRO A 108 19.72 25.84 2.38
N GLY A 109 19.37 27.06 2.04
CA GLY A 109 18.10 27.67 2.41
C GLY A 109 18.00 27.84 3.93
N SER A 110 17.03 27.18 4.53
CA SER A 110 16.80 27.14 5.98
C SER A 110 17.13 25.76 6.60
N THR A 111 17.81 24.87 5.87
CA THR A 111 17.99 23.47 6.29
C THR A 111 19.33 23.18 6.98
N ASP A 112 20.26 24.10 6.99
CA ASP A 112 21.53 23.95 7.71
C ASP A 112 21.38 24.42 9.18
N PRO A 113 21.29 23.55 10.17
CA PRO A 113 21.07 23.93 11.57
C PRO A 113 22.25 24.66 12.19
N ASP A 114 23.46 24.50 11.64
CA ASP A 114 24.66 25.17 12.14
C ASP A 114 24.68 26.65 11.75
N MET A 115 24.03 27.02 10.65
CA MET A 115 24.05 28.36 10.07
C MET A 115 22.73 29.10 10.16
N TYR A 116 21.60 28.42 10.11
CA TYR A 116 20.27 28.99 10.22
C TYR A 116 19.65 28.73 11.60
N PRO A 117 18.92 29.64 12.24
CA PRO A 117 18.48 30.95 11.73
C PRO A 117 19.45 32.12 11.94
N GLN A 118 20.56 31.93 12.64
CA GLN A 118 21.45 33.03 13.10
C GLN A 118 21.99 33.88 11.94
N ASN A 119 22.26 33.27 10.78
CA ASN A 119 22.79 33.97 9.60
C ASN A 119 21.73 34.26 8.52
N GLY A 120 20.45 33.89 8.78
CA GLY A 120 19.37 34.05 7.83
C GLY A 120 19.37 32.98 6.73
N GLU A 121 18.35 32.96 5.88
CA GLU A 121 18.21 32.03 4.78
C GLU A 121 19.17 32.40 3.63
N TRP A 122 19.93 31.40 3.15
CA TRP A 122 20.84 31.58 2.02
C TRP A 122 20.43 30.68 0.83
N THR A 123 19.92 31.32 -0.19
CA THR A 123 19.51 30.71 -1.47
C THR A 123 20.12 31.48 -2.63
N GLU A 124 20.04 30.94 -3.84
CA GLU A 124 20.42 31.71 -5.06
C GLU A 124 19.61 33.01 -5.20
N VAL A 125 18.35 32.99 -4.76
CA VAL A 125 17.47 34.17 -4.81
C VAL A 125 17.94 35.24 -3.82
N THR A 126 18.22 34.84 -2.56
CA THR A 126 18.69 35.78 -1.52
C THR A 126 20.09 36.32 -1.82
N ALA A 127 20.93 35.53 -2.49
CA ALA A 127 22.23 35.95 -2.98
C ALA A 127 22.18 36.87 -4.22
N GLY A 128 21.00 36.99 -4.85
CA GLY A 128 20.81 37.83 -6.04
C GLY A 128 21.42 37.27 -7.32
N ASN A 129 21.62 35.95 -7.38
CA ASN A 129 22.21 35.28 -8.53
C ASN A 129 21.31 35.38 -9.77
N VAL A 130 21.93 35.65 -10.94
CA VAL A 130 21.23 35.60 -12.23
C VAL A 130 21.28 34.17 -12.78
N PRO A 131 20.20 33.66 -13.38
CA PRO A 131 20.20 32.32 -13.99
C PRO A 131 21.34 32.15 -15.01
N ASP A 132 22.11 31.08 -14.91
CA ASP A 132 23.24 30.76 -15.78
C ASP A 132 23.55 29.25 -15.74
N ASP A 133 24.56 28.79 -16.51
CA ASP A 133 25.07 27.42 -16.42
C ASP A 133 25.81 27.23 -15.08
N ARG A 134 25.24 26.39 -14.21
CA ARG A 134 25.72 26.10 -12.86
C ARG A 134 26.14 24.65 -12.73
N ARG A 135 27.14 24.44 -11.89
CA ARG A 135 27.68 23.11 -11.59
C ARG A 135 27.90 22.96 -10.11
N PHE A 136 27.99 21.74 -9.65
CA PHE A 136 28.25 21.47 -8.23
C PHE A 136 29.16 20.27 -8.04
N VAL A 137 29.75 20.21 -6.86
CA VAL A 137 30.41 19.05 -6.29
C VAL A 137 29.78 18.76 -4.95
N GLN A 138 29.41 17.53 -4.77
CA GLN A 138 28.82 16.97 -3.57
C GLN A 138 29.76 15.91 -3.03
N SER A 139 30.02 15.88 -1.72
CA SER A 139 30.97 14.94 -1.13
C SER A 139 30.49 14.39 0.20
N ALA A 140 30.88 13.14 0.49
CA ALA A 140 30.77 12.47 1.76
C ALA A 140 32.17 12.08 2.23
N GLY A 141 32.57 12.47 3.44
CA GLY A 141 33.91 12.27 3.98
C GLY A 141 34.38 13.42 4.86
N PRO A 142 35.63 13.36 5.38
CA PRO A 142 36.70 12.42 5.00
C PRO A 142 36.55 11.03 5.61
N PHE A 143 37.17 10.03 5.02
CA PHE A 143 37.33 8.68 5.57
C PHE A 143 38.66 8.08 5.10
N THR A 144 39.17 7.09 5.81
CA THR A 144 40.37 6.37 5.47
C THR A 144 40.06 5.15 4.60
N LEU A 145 40.70 5.03 3.44
CA LEU A 145 40.58 3.86 2.60
C LEU A 145 41.89 3.05 2.65
N GLU A 146 41.91 1.98 3.43
CA GLU A 146 43.06 1.09 3.55
C GLU A 146 43.36 0.36 2.21
N PRO A 147 44.62 -0.01 1.95
CA PRO A 147 44.98 -0.76 0.75
C PRO A 147 44.19 -2.07 0.60
N GLY A 148 43.38 -2.17 -0.45
CA GLY A 148 42.53 -3.34 -0.73
C GLY A 148 41.13 -3.25 -0.11
N ALA A 149 40.83 -2.26 0.72
CA ALA A 149 39.49 -1.99 1.19
C ALA A 149 38.58 -1.41 0.09
N VAL A 150 37.27 -1.59 0.23
CA VAL A 150 36.27 -1.07 -0.68
C VAL A 150 35.23 -0.34 0.16
N ASN A 151 34.88 0.85 -0.26
CA ASN A 151 33.77 1.61 0.29
C ASN A 151 32.73 1.87 -0.81
N TYR A 152 31.47 1.92 -0.47
CA TYR A 152 30.37 2.06 -1.42
C TYR A 152 29.65 3.38 -1.21
N ILE A 153 29.29 4.02 -2.30
CA ILE A 153 28.43 5.20 -2.33
C ILE A 153 27.33 4.94 -3.35
N THR A 154 26.08 5.06 -2.92
CA THR A 154 24.93 4.96 -3.82
C THR A 154 24.28 6.33 -3.96
N VAL A 155 24.13 6.79 -5.20
CA VAL A 155 23.58 8.12 -5.51
C VAL A 155 22.25 7.97 -6.20
N GLY A 156 21.23 8.64 -5.69
CA GLY A 156 19.93 8.82 -6.31
C GLY A 156 19.83 10.10 -7.13
N VAL A 157 19.10 10.05 -8.24
CA VAL A 157 18.73 11.23 -9.02
C VAL A 157 17.22 11.26 -9.16
N ILE A 158 16.59 12.21 -8.49
CA ILE A 158 15.14 12.35 -8.41
C ILE A 158 14.69 13.51 -9.27
N TRP A 159 13.60 13.31 -10.01
CA TRP A 159 12.98 14.36 -10.81
C TRP A 159 11.54 14.57 -10.43
N ALA A 160 11.16 15.81 -10.20
CA ALA A 160 9.76 16.21 -9.99
C ALA A 160 9.47 17.55 -10.62
N ARG A 161 8.21 17.74 -11.03
CA ARG A 161 7.70 19.01 -11.57
C ARG A 161 6.33 19.31 -11.01
N ALA A 162 6.20 20.39 -10.26
CA ALA A 162 4.90 20.89 -9.79
C ALA A 162 4.11 21.51 -10.95
N ASN A 163 2.80 21.28 -10.96
CA ASN A 163 1.91 21.82 -11.99
C ASN A 163 1.54 23.30 -11.75
N SER A 164 1.78 23.81 -10.54
CA SER A 164 1.48 25.18 -10.12
C SER A 164 2.44 25.62 -9.01
N GLY A 165 2.41 26.89 -8.56
CA GLY A 165 3.19 27.39 -7.43
C GLY A 165 4.58 27.97 -7.79
N GLY A 166 4.92 28.08 -9.07
CA GLY A 166 6.19 28.69 -9.52
C GLY A 166 7.39 27.74 -9.46
N ASN A 167 8.59 28.29 -9.56
CA ASN A 167 9.84 27.52 -9.65
C ASN A 167 10.20 26.81 -8.33
N THR A 168 9.82 27.34 -7.18
CA THR A 168 10.13 26.77 -5.87
C THR A 168 9.18 25.61 -5.47
N ALA A 169 7.98 25.55 -6.03
CA ALA A 169 7.02 24.49 -5.73
C ALA A 169 7.55 23.08 -6.10
N SER A 170 8.37 22.99 -7.15
CA SER A 170 9.01 21.73 -7.53
C SER A 170 10.04 21.24 -6.51
N ILE A 171 10.59 22.12 -5.67
CA ILE A 171 11.56 21.75 -4.62
C ILE A 171 10.83 20.96 -3.53
N ALA A 172 9.65 21.42 -3.09
CA ALA A 172 8.86 20.69 -2.11
C ALA A 172 8.49 19.28 -2.61
N LEU A 173 8.07 19.19 -3.88
CA LEU A 173 7.71 17.92 -4.49
C LEU A 173 8.92 16.98 -4.66
N VAL A 174 10.11 17.52 -5.02
CA VAL A 174 11.36 16.72 -5.09
C VAL A 174 11.69 16.11 -3.74
N LYS A 175 11.57 16.89 -2.65
CA LYS A 175 11.84 16.39 -1.29
C LYS A 175 10.89 15.25 -0.86
N VAL A 176 9.65 15.23 -1.36
CA VAL A 176 8.72 14.10 -1.12
C VAL A 176 9.19 12.85 -1.86
N TYR A 177 9.45 12.99 -3.16
CA TYR A 177 9.91 11.85 -3.98
C TYR A 177 11.28 11.33 -3.58
N ASP A 178 12.11 12.18 -3.04
CA ASP A 178 13.42 11.83 -2.48
C ASP A 178 13.28 10.87 -1.29
N ARG A 179 12.42 11.22 -0.34
CA ARG A 179 12.12 10.32 0.80
C ARG A 179 11.51 9.00 0.36
N GLU A 180 10.62 9.02 -0.63
CA GLU A 180 10.05 7.79 -1.20
C GLU A 180 11.13 6.94 -1.89
N ALA A 181 12.06 7.56 -2.58
CA ALA A 181 13.17 6.88 -3.25
C ALA A 181 14.17 6.31 -2.23
N GLN A 182 14.48 7.04 -1.15
CA GLN A 182 15.29 6.54 -0.05
C GLN A 182 14.65 5.32 0.61
N ALA A 183 13.37 5.42 0.97
CA ALA A 183 12.64 4.29 1.56
C ALA A 183 12.61 3.07 0.63
N LEU A 184 12.50 3.28 -0.67
CA LEU A 184 12.59 2.20 -1.66
C LEU A 184 13.98 1.56 -1.69
N PHE A 185 15.04 2.37 -1.61
CA PHE A 185 16.42 1.89 -1.53
C PHE A 185 16.66 1.07 -0.25
N ASP A 186 16.25 1.59 0.92
CA ASP A 186 16.41 0.94 2.22
C ASP A 186 15.71 -0.42 2.29
N ASN A 187 14.66 -0.59 1.49
CA ASN A 187 13.96 -1.86 1.30
C ASN A 187 14.49 -2.72 0.13
N ASN A 188 15.72 -2.51 -0.32
CA ASN A 188 16.32 -3.23 -1.44
C ASN A 188 15.46 -3.22 -2.71
N PHE A 189 14.80 -2.09 -2.99
CA PHE A 189 13.86 -1.91 -4.12
C PHE A 189 12.65 -2.86 -4.10
N ASN A 190 12.31 -3.39 -2.94
CA ASN A 190 11.07 -4.16 -2.80
C ASN A 190 9.87 -3.21 -2.83
N ILE A 191 9.07 -3.35 -3.86
CA ILE A 191 7.82 -2.60 -4.02
C ILE A 191 6.69 -3.43 -3.42
N LEU A 192 5.86 -2.82 -2.57
CA LEU A 192 4.62 -3.43 -2.09
C LEU A 192 3.76 -3.87 -3.28
N ASN A 193 3.44 -5.16 -3.30
CA ASN A 193 2.60 -5.73 -4.36
C ASN A 193 1.11 -5.61 -4.05
N GLY A 194 0.77 -5.56 -2.77
CA GLY A 194 -0.61 -5.75 -2.34
C GLY A 194 -1.08 -7.19 -2.56
N PRO A 195 -2.28 -7.54 -2.09
CA PRO A 195 -2.86 -8.87 -2.32
C PRO A 195 -3.20 -9.04 -3.80
N ASP A 196 -2.90 -10.22 -4.36
CA ASP A 196 -3.28 -10.54 -5.74
C ASP A 196 -4.80 -10.41 -5.93
N ALA A 197 -5.20 -9.90 -7.08
CA ALA A 197 -6.63 -9.82 -7.42
C ALA A 197 -7.23 -11.23 -7.51
N PRO A 198 -8.47 -11.43 -7.05
CA PRO A 198 -9.12 -12.72 -7.13
C PRO A 198 -9.53 -13.06 -8.56
N ASP A 199 -9.59 -14.34 -8.87
CA ASP A 199 -10.25 -14.83 -10.06
C ASP A 199 -11.76 -14.64 -9.94
N LEU A 200 -12.37 -14.08 -10.98
CA LEU A 200 -13.80 -13.79 -11.04
C LEU A 200 -14.53 -14.79 -11.95
N GLY A 201 -15.18 -15.77 -11.34
CA GLY A 201 -16.08 -16.65 -12.09
C GLY A 201 -17.44 -15.97 -12.33
N ILE A 202 -17.97 -16.06 -13.56
CA ILE A 202 -19.25 -15.43 -13.89
C ILE A 202 -20.20 -16.47 -14.50
N ARG A 203 -21.42 -16.56 -13.96
CA ARG A 203 -22.53 -17.32 -14.53
C ARG A 203 -23.53 -16.37 -15.15
N GLU A 204 -23.83 -16.60 -16.41
CA GLU A 204 -24.69 -15.76 -17.24
C GLU A 204 -26.09 -16.36 -17.30
N LEU A 205 -27.10 -15.59 -16.88
CA LEU A 205 -28.52 -16.00 -16.83
C LEU A 205 -29.41 -14.91 -17.45
N ASP A 206 -30.73 -15.12 -17.48
CA ASP A 206 -31.69 -14.13 -18.00
C ASP A 206 -31.68 -12.84 -17.19
N LYS A 207 -31.03 -11.80 -17.72
CA LYS A 207 -30.89 -10.46 -17.09
C LYS A 207 -30.28 -10.50 -15.70
N GLU A 208 -29.44 -11.49 -15.46
CA GLU A 208 -28.82 -11.76 -14.18
C GLU A 208 -27.43 -12.33 -14.40
N LEU A 209 -26.48 -11.92 -13.56
CA LEU A 209 -25.11 -12.43 -13.51
C LEU A 209 -24.80 -12.87 -12.09
N ILE A 210 -24.26 -14.05 -11.92
CA ILE A 210 -23.78 -14.55 -10.63
C ILE A 210 -22.26 -14.58 -10.67
N PHE A 211 -21.65 -13.98 -9.69
CA PHE A 211 -20.22 -13.85 -9.54
C PHE A 211 -19.72 -14.76 -8.44
N THR A 212 -18.54 -15.34 -8.64
CA THR A 212 -17.80 -16.09 -7.63
C THR A 212 -16.37 -15.57 -7.57
N LEU A 213 -15.85 -15.34 -6.37
CA LEU A 213 -14.49 -14.93 -6.09
C LEU A 213 -13.68 -16.15 -5.62
N SER A 214 -12.47 -16.31 -6.13
CA SER A 214 -11.57 -17.37 -5.70
C SER A 214 -10.11 -16.94 -5.88
N ASN A 215 -9.22 -17.47 -5.05
CA ASN A 215 -7.79 -17.27 -5.18
C ASN A 215 -7.13 -18.54 -5.71
N GLY A 216 -6.34 -18.41 -6.79
CA GLY A 216 -5.58 -19.54 -7.33
C GLY A 216 -4.45 -19.97 -6.39
N VAL A 217 -3.98 -21.21 -6.52
CA VAL A 217 -2.90 -21.78 -5.67
C VAL A 217 -1.55 -21.05 -5.78
N SER A 218 -1.36 -20.22 -6.79
CA SER A 218 -0.16 -19.39 -6.99
C SER A 218 -0.35 -17.94 -6.52
N SER A 219 -1.54 -17.60 -5.99
CA SER A 219 -1.83 -16.28 -5.46
C SER A 219 -1.09 -16.04 -4.16
N ASN A 220 -0.54 -14.83 -3.97
CA ASN A 220 -0.01 -14.41 -2.68
C ASN A 220 -1.11 -14.20 -1.63
N ASN A 221 -2.37 -14.26 -2.05
CA ASN A 221 -3.57 -14.12 -1.21
C ASN A 221 -4.39 -15.43 -1.15
N ILE A 222 -3.75 -16.58 -1.31
CA ILE A 222 -4.42 -17.88 -1.13
C ILE A 222 -4.96 -17.97 0.30
N ASP A 223 -6.20 -18.43 0.45
CA ASP A 223 -6.91 -18.54 1.75
C ASP A 223 -6.92 -17.21 2.55
N GLU A 224 -6.92 -16.05 1.84
CA GLU A 224 -6.87 -14.70 2.44
C GLU A 224 -5.66 -14.49 3.38
N SER A 225 -4.55 -15.15 3.08
CA SER A 225 -3.34 -15.17 3.93
C SER A 225 -2.29 -14.12 3.54
N TYR A 226 -2.65 -13.14 2.70
CA TYR A 226 -1.72 -12.09 2.33
C TYR A 226 -1.20 -11.33 3.55
N SER A 227 0.13 -11.20 3.64
CA SER A 227 0.82 -10.40 4.64
C SER A 227 2.14 -9.89 4.04
N GLU A 228 2.34 -8.57 4.03
CA GLU A 228 3.55 -7.92 3.50
C GLU A 228 3.94 -6.75 4.38
N LYS A 229 5.23 -6.68 4.78
CA LYS A 229 5.71 -5.63 5.66
C LYS A 229 5.67 -4.26 4.98
N ASP A 230 5.15 -3.26 5.69
CA ASP A 230 5.19 -1.86 5.26
C ASP A 230 6.63 -1.33 5.33
N PRO A 231 7.22 -0.92 4.20
CA PRO A 231 8.58 -0.40 4.17
C PRO A 231 8.73 0.98 4.82
N TYR A 232 7.64 1.72 4.97
CA TYR A 232 7.66 3.07 5.52
C TYR A 232 7.59 3.11 7.05
N ILE A 233 7.29 1.98 7.68
CA ILE A 233 7.32 1.88 9.15
C ILE A 233 8.75 1.59 9.59
N THR A 234 9.47 2.65 9.89
CA THR A 234 10.88 2.60 10.31
C THR A 234 11.05 2.45 11.82
N LYS A 235 10.06 2.86 12.60
CA LYS A 235 10.10 2.79 14.08
C LYS A 235 8.81 2.13 14.58
N PRO A 236 8.80 0.82 14.84
CA PRO A 236 7.72 0.24 15.62
C PRO A 236 7.74 0.90 17.01
N VAL A 237 6.73 1.72 17.27
CA VAL A 237 6.64 2.52 18.51
C VAL A 237 6.54 1.63 19.73
N ASN A 238 6.04 0.42 19.56
CA ASN A 238 6.12 -0.63 20.56
C ASN A 238 6.09 -2.03 19.92
N LEU A 239 6.42 -3.05 20.71
CA LEU A 239 6.50 -4.44 20.28
C LEU A 239 5.14 -5.07 19.89
N GLN A 240 4.04 -4.32 19.93
CA GLN A 240 2.68 -4.80 19.61
C GLN A 240 2.16 -4.25 18.28
N SER A 241 2.79 -3.25 17.68
CA SER A 241 2.37 -2.75 16.37
C SER A 241 2.64 -3.79 15.29
N ASN A 242 1.61 -4.09 14.50
CA ASN A 242 1.77 -4.95 13.33
C ASN A 242 2.28 -4.10 12.16
N PRO A 243 3.53 -4.26 11.71
CA PRO A 243 4.07 -3.48 10.61
C PRO A 243 3.60 -3.99 9.23
N ASN A 244 2.73 -4.99 9.18
CA ASN A 244 2.36 -5.63 7.95
C ASN A 244 0.99 -5.14 7.45
N TYR A 245 0.88 -5.00 6.13
CA TYR A 245 -0.41 -5.04 5.48
C TYR A 245 -0.93 -6.46 5.48
N GLU A 246 -2.15 -6.65 5.92
CA GLU A 246 -2.86 -7.93 5.89
C GLU A 246 -4.11 -7.83 5.02
N PHE A 247 -4.54 -8.94 4.45
CA PHE A 247 -5.75 -8.97 3.63
C PHE A 247 -6.94 -8.39 4.43
N GLN A 248 -7.70 -7.50 3.78
CA GLN A 248 -8.88 -6.89 4.38
C GLN A 248 -10.17 -7.23 3.63
N GLY A 249 -10.15 -7.25 2.30
CA GLY A 249 -11.38 -7.51 1.58
C GLY A 249 -11.26 -7.49 0.06
N TYR A 250 -12.44 -7.63 -0.57
CA TYR A 250 -12.61 -7.62 -2.02
C TYR A 250 -13.51 -6.49 -2.47
N VAL A 251 -13.19 -5.94 -3.63
CA VAL A 251 -14.05 -4.98 -4.37
C VAL A 251 -14.22 -5.44 -5.81
N VAL A 252 -15.41 -5.25 -6.37
CA VAL A 252 -15.68 -5.52 -7.78
C VAL A 252 -16.29 -4.28 -8.43
N TYR A 253 -15.77 -3.95 -9.60
CA TYR A 253 -16.20 -2.82 -10.41
C TYR A 253 -16.89 -3.30 -11.68
N GLN A 254 -17.95 -2.60 -12.07
CA GLN A 254 -18.43 -2.61 -13.46
C GLN A 254 -17.68 -1.53 -14.22
N LEU A 255 -17.19 -1.88 -15.41
CA LEU A 255 -16.45 -0.99 -16.31
C LEU A 255 -17.34 -0.55 -17.47
N VAL A 256 -17.13 0.66 -17.98
CA VAL A 256 -17.91 1.20 -19.10
C VAL A 256 -17.63 0.46 -20.41
N ASN A 257 -16.40 -0.06 -20.59
CA ASN A 257 -15.97 -0.81 -21.76
C ASN A 257 -14.70 -1.64 -21.49
N ALA A 258 -14.26 -2.43 -22.49
CA ALA A 258 -13.08 -3.30 -22.38
C ALA A 258 -11.73 -2.58 -22.28
N THR A 259 -11.66 -1.28 -22.60
CA THR A 259 -10.40 -0.51 -22.58
C THR A 259 -10.20 0.24 -21.26
N THR A 260 -11.17 0.19 -20.37
CA THR A 260 -11.04 0.73 -18.99
C THR A 260 -10.07 -0.13 -18.20
N THR A 261 -9.14 0.52 -17.55
CA THR A 261 -8.06 -0.13 -16.79
C THR A 261 -8.13 0.22 -15.30
N VAL A 262 -7.27 -0.40 -14.49
CA VAL A 262 -7.19 -0.12 -13.05
C VAL A 262 -6.88 1.35 -12.74
N THR A 263 -6.18 2.06 -13.62
CA THR A 263 -5.89 3.49 -13.46
C THR A 263 -7.11 4.41 -13.68
N ASP A 264 -8.21 3.85 -14.17
CA ASP A 264 -9.45 4.57 -14.43
C ASP A 264 -10.50 4.38 -13.31
N LEU A 265 -10.20 3.60 -12.26
CA LEU A 265 -11.19 3.20 -11.25
C LEU A 265 -11.73 4.37 -10.42
N ASP A 266 -10.95 5.43 -10.24
CA ASP A 266 -11.37 6.65 -9.55
C ASP A 266 -12.31 7.53 -10.41
N ASN A 267 -12.43 7.21 -11.70
CA ASN A 267 -13.29 7.94 -12.61
C ASN A 267 -14.67 7.27 -12.68
N VAL A 268 -15.66 7.86 -12.02
CA VAL A 268 -17.04 7.36 -11.95
C VAL A 268 -17.74 7.24 -13.31
N ASP A 269 -17.24 7.90 -14.34
CA ASP A 269 -17.75 7.77 -15.72
C ASP A 269 -17.18 6.55 -16.43
N LYS A 270 -16.11 5.95 -15.91
CA LYS A 270 -15.42 4.79 -16.48
C LYS A 270 -15.60 3.51 -15.68
N ALA A 271 -15.59 3.61 -14.34
CA ALA A 271 -15.72 2.49 -13.43
C ALA A 271 -16.66 2.81 -12.27
N ARG A 272 -17.49 1.85 -11.88
CA ARG A 272 -18.41 1.96 -10.74
C ARG A 272 -18.36 0.72 -9.90
N MET A 273 -18.08 0.89 -8.62
CA MET A 273 -18.07 -0.21 -7.67
C MET A 273 -19.47 -0.82 -7.56
N ILE A 274 -19.58 -2.13 -7.68
CA ILE A 274 -20.84 -2.88 -7.65
C ILE A 274 -20.94 -3.81 -6.45
N PHE A 275 -19.79 -4.24 -5.91
CA PHE A 275 -19.71 -5.15 -4.79
C PHE A 275 -18.49 -4.82 -3.94
N ARG A 276 -18.64 -4.98 -2.62
CA ARG A 276 -17.55 -4.99 -1.66
C ARG A 276 -17.90 -5.88 -0.48
N CYS A 277 -16.92 -6.64 0.00
CA CYS A 277 -16.99 -7.32 1.29
C CYS A 277 -15.62 -7.26 1.97
N ASP A 278 -15.62 -7.35 3.28
CA ASP A 278 -14.41 -7.34 4.10
C ASP A 278 -14.51 -8.31 5.28
N ILE A 279 -13.36 -8.61 5.87
CA ILE A 279 -13.31 -9.47 7.06
C ILE A 279 -14.05 -8.80 8.20
N LYS A 280 -14.45 -9.61 9.19
CA LYS A 280 -15.12 -9.11 10.39
C LYS A 280 -14.09 -8.85 11.48
N ASP A 281 -13.71 -7.60 11.65
CA ASP A 281 -12.61 -7.20 12.55
C ASP A 281 -12.78 -5.81 13.17
N ASP A 282 -14.02 -5.27 13.13
CA ASP A 282 -14.41 -3.95 13.60
C ASP A 282 -13.82 -2.77 12.79
N VAL A 283 -13.17 -3.02 11.62
CA VAL A 283 -12.69 -2.00 10.70
C VAL A 283 -13.77 -1.69 9.67
N THR A 284 -14.42 -0.56 9.80
CA THR A 284 -15.50 -0.16 8.89
C THR A 284 -15.07 0.89 7.85
N SER A 285 -14.01 1.65 8.11
CA SER A 285 -13.52 2.71 7.23
C SER A 285 -12.00 2.73 7.25
N ILE A 286 -11.38 2.97 6.09
CA ILE A 286 -9.92 3.10 5.98
C ILE A 286 -9.61 4.41 5.27
N VAL A 287 -8.75 5.21 5.90
CA VAL A 287 -8.38 6.55 5.43
C VAL A 287 -6.88 6.63 5.22
N ASN A 288 -6.46 6.95 4.01
CA ASN A 288 -5.07 7.28 3.70
C ASN A 288 -4.82 8.78 3.89
N GLN A 289 -3.59 9.12 4.30
CA GLN A 289 -3.13 10.50 4.43
C GLN A 289 -2.12 10.80 3.30
N TYR A 290 -2.51 11.66 2.38
CA TYR A 290 -1.64 12.08 1.29
C TYR A 290 -1.04 13.44 1.58
N LEU A 291 0.29 13.53 1.55
CA LEU A 291 0.96 14.81 1.72
C LEU A 291 0.72 15.69 0.50
N ASP A 292 0.07 16.85 0.70
CA ASP A 292 0.07 17.91 -0.29
C ASP A 292 1.45 18.59 -0.29
N PRO A 293 2.26 18.41 -1.34
CA PRO A 293 3.64 18.92 -1.36
C PRO A 293 3.71 20.45 -1.48
N ILE A 294 2.60 21.10 -1.87
CA ILE A 294 2.53 22.55 -2.03
C ILE A 294 2.18 23.21 -0.69
N LEU A 295 1.21 22.65 0.00
CA LEU A 295 0.73 23.18 1.28
C LEU A 295 1.52 22.64 2.48
N GLY A 296 2.25 21.51 2.30
CA GLY A 296 2.98 20.85 3.37
C GLY A 296 2.08 20.25 4.46
N VAL A 297 0.82 19.93 4.09
CA VAL A 297 -0.17 19.35 5.00
C VAL A 297 -0.65 17.99 4.49
N PHE A 298 -0.99 17.09 5.41
CA PHE A 298 -1.63 15.84 5.06
C PHE A 298 -3.11 16.04 4.77
N THR A 299 -3.56 15.45 3.66
CA THR A 299 -4.97 15.48 3.23
C THR A 299 -5.54 14.07 3.37
N PRO A 300 -6.58 13.88 4.21
CA PRO A 300 -7.22 12.59 4.37
C PRO A 300 -8.05 12.23 3.13
N VAL A 301 -7.92 11.00 2.67
CA VAL A 301 -8.72 10.40 1.59
C VAL A 301 -9.33 9.11 2.11
N GLU A 302 -10.65 9.03 2.18
CA GLU A 302 -11.35 7.82 2.58
C GLU A 302 -11.34 6.82 1.40
N GLU A 303 -10.46 5.83 1.49
CA GLU A 303 -10.31 4.78 0.47
C GLU A 303 -11.43 3.74 0.58
N ILE A 304 -11.76 3.37 1.80
CA ILE A 304 -12.86 2.47 2.12
C ILE A 304 -13.83 3.19 3.04
N SER A 305 -15.06 3.34 2.57
CA SER A 305 -16.13 3.99 3.34
C SER A 305 -16.86 3.02 4.26
N GLY A 306 -17.25 3.45 5.45
CA GLY A 306 -18.05 2.70 6.40
C GLY A 306 -19.45 2.32 5.95
N VAL A 307 -19.89 2.78 4.77
CA VAL A 307 -21.23 2.52 4.22
C VAL A 307 -21.16 2.13 2.76
N LEU A 308 -21.95 1.14 2.38
CA LEU A 308 -22.15 0.81 0.97
C LEU A 308 -23.00 1.87 0.27
N SER A 309 -22.57 2.33 -0.88
CA SER A 309 -23.36 3.23 -1.73
C SER A 309 -24.63 2.50 -2.23
N SER A 310 -25.70 3.27 -2.48
CA SER A 310 -26.95 2.73 -3.00
C SER A 310 -26.73 1.90 -4.27
N GLY A 311 -27.27 0.68 -4.29
CA GLY A 311 -27.18 -0.28 -5.39
C GLY A 311 -25.90 -1.14 -5.40
N MET A 312 -24.97 -0.95 -4.48
CA MET A 312 -23.89 -1.90 -4.23
C MET A 312 -24.40 -3.15 -3.51
N LYS A 313 -23.72 -4.26 -3.75
CA LYS A 313 -23.91 -5.54 -3.04
C LYS A 313 -22.75 -5.78 -2.08
N GLY A 314 -22.92 -6.80 -1.22
CA GLY A 314 -21.93 -7.17 -0.21
C GLY A 314 -22.22 -6.57 1.15
N SER A 315 -21.23 -6.56 1.99
CA SER A 315 -21.33 -6.16 3.41
C SER A 315 -20.08 -5.39 3.85
N VAL A 316 -20.21 -4.68 4.96
CA VAL A 316 -19.12 -3.99 5.65
C VAL A 316 -18.94 -4.68 6.99
N ASP A 317 -17.70 -5.05 7.32
CA ASP A 317 -17.32 -5.67 8.60
C ASP A 317 -18.22 -6.85 9.03
N ASN A 318 -18.56 -7.70 8.07
CA ASN A 318 -19.48 -8.82 8.29
C ASN A 318 -18.92 -10.19 7.84
N GLY A 319 -17.73 -10.22 7.34
CA GLY A 319 -17.05 -11.39 6.80
C GLY A 319 -17.03 -11.42 5.27
N VAL A 320 -16.12 -12.21 4.73
CA VAL A 320 -15.91 -12.34 3.27
C VAL A 320 -17.09 -13.08 2.64
N GLU A 321 -17.63 -12.50 1.57
CA GLU A 321 -18.64 -13.10 0.73
C GLU A 321 -18.01 -13.52 -0.60
N TYR A 322 -17.99 -14.83 -0.87
CA TYR A 322 -17.34 -15.38 -2.08
C TYR A 322 -18.27 -15.42 -3.30
N SER A 323 -19.55 -15.10 -3.15
CA SER A 323 -20.50 -15.10 -4.26
C SER A 323 -21.59 -14.07 -4.09
N PHE A 324 -21.97 -13.44 -5.18
CA PHE A 324 -23.05 -12.44 -5.19
C PHE A 324 -23.74 -12.39 -6.55
N LYS A 325 -24.93 -11.78 -6.58
CA LYS A 325 -25.75 -11.64 -7.78
C LYS A 325 -25.95 -10.19 -8.18
N ILE A 326 -25.75 -9.89 -9.46
CA ILE A 326 -26.01 -8.59 -10.07
C ILE A 326 -27.12 -8.69 -11.10
N THR A 327 -28.09 -7.77 -11.01
CA THR A 327 -29.22 -7.63 -11.94
C THR A 327 -29.28 -6.23 -12.55
N GLU A 328 -28.37 -5.35 -12.16
CA GLU A 328 -28.38 -3.94 -12.55
C GLU A 328 -27.11 -3.55 -13.34
N ASP A 329 -27.32 -2.72 -14.34
CA ASP A 329 -26.29 -2.01 -15.10
C ASP A 329 -26.10 -0.62 -14.47
N ARG A 330 -24.97 -0.40 -13.84
CA ARG A 330 -24.65 0.86 -13.13
C ARG A 330 -24.43 2.05 -14.07
N PHE A 331 -24.24 1.78 -15.38
CA PHE A 331 -24.09 2.82 -16.41
C PHE A 331 -25.37 3.07 -17.20
N ALA A 332 -26.46 2.37 -16.91
CA ALA A 332 -27.72 2.55 -17.62
C ALA A 332 -28.32 3.95 -17.38
N LEU A 333 -28.78 4.56 -18.45
CA LEU A 333 -29.58 5.79 -18.42
C LEU A 333 -31.08 5.40 -18.48
N GLY A 334 -31.75 5.39 -17.33
CA GLY A 334 -33.16 5.02 -17.22
C GLY A 334 -33.37 3.70 -16.49
N THR A 335 -33.83 2.64 -17.16
CA THR A 335 -33.98 1.33 -16.55
C THR A 335 -32.61 0.70 -16.28
N THR A 336 -32.29 0.48 -15.00
CA THR A 336 -30.98 -0.06 -14.59
C THR A 336 -30.85 -1.57 -14.78
N ARG A 337 -31.91 -2.29 -15.16
CA ARG A 337 -31.88 -3.74 -15.30
C ARG A 337 -30.92 -4.19 -16.41
N LEU A 338 -30.16 -5.25 -16.17
CA LEU A 338 -29.34 -5.87 -17.19
C LEU A 338 -30.14 -6.28 -18.42
N VAL A 339 -29.54 -6.20 -19.60
CA VAL A 339 -30.15 -6.51 -20.90
C VAL A 339 -29.44 -7.73 -21.47
N ASN A 340 -30.23 -8.74 -21.89
CA ASN A 340 -29.68 -9.92 -22.54
C ASN A 340 -28.97 -9.55 -23.86
N HIS A 341 -27.95 -10.31 -24.22
CA HIS A 341 -27.13 -10.15 -25.40
C HIS A 341 -26.34 -8.84 -25.48
N LYS A 342 -26.21 -8.11 -24.35
CA LYS A 342 -25.31 -6.97 -24.18
C LYS A 342 -24.08 -7.42 -23.40
N THR A 343 -22.88 -7.07 -23.92
CA THR A 343 -21.64 -7.34 -23.21
C THR A 343 -21.43 -6.32 -22.07
N TYR A 344 -21.12 -6.82 -20.90
CA TYR A 344 -20.74 -6.05 -19.73
C TYR A 344 -19.32 -6.40 -19.33
N TYR A 345 -18.60 -5.45 -18.72
CA TYR A 345 -17.22 -5.63 -18.33
C TYR A 345 -17.05 -5.41 -16.83
N TYR A 346 -16.19 -6.23 -16.22
CA TYR A 346 -15.98 -6.24 -14.78
C TYR A 346 -14.51 -6.40 -14.45
N LEU A 347 -14.14 -5.92 -13.25
CA LEU A 347 -12.80 -6.04 -12.72
C LEU A 347 -12.92 -6.26 -11.20
N ALA A 348 -12.17 -7.21 -10.66
CA ALA A 348 -12.10 -7.46 -9.22
C ALA A 348 -10.71 -7.10 -8.70
N LEU A 349 -10.67 -6.59 -7.47
CA LEU A 349 -9.46 -6.33 -6.71
C LEU A 349 -9.58 -6.88 -5.30
N SER A 350 -8.46 -7.29 -4.74
CA SER A 350 -8.29 -7.45 -3.30
C SER A 350 -7.66 -6.18 -2.73
N TYR A 351 -7.88 -5.92 -1.46
CA TYR A 351 -7.18 -4.85 -0.75
C TYR A 351 -6.73 -5.30 0.62
N ALA A 352 -5.73 -4.63 1.13
CA ALA A 352 -5.14 -4.90 2.43
C ALA A 352 -5.14 -3.66 3.30
N TYR A 353 -5.07 -3.89 4.59
CA TYR A 353 -5.03 -2.88 5.62
C TYR A 353 -3.85 -3.12 6.56
N ASN A 354 -3.14 -2.05 6.85
CA ASN A 354 -2.12 -2.02 7.88
C ASN A 354 -2.68 -1.32 9.11
N ARG A 355 -2.99 -2.10 10.14
CA ARG A 355 -3.66 -1.61 11.34
C ARG A 355 -2.66 -0.92 12.27
N ALA A 356 -2.80 0.38 12.45
CA ALA A 356 -2.12 1.11 13.51
C ALA A 356 -2.63 0.67 14.90
N GLU A 357 -1.84 0.86 15.94
CA GLU A 357 -2.27 0.58 17.29
C GLU A 357 -3.46 1.45 17.73
N GLU A 358 -4.28 0.89 18.63
CA GLU A 358 -5.51 1.54 19.13
C GLU A 358 -5.27 2.93 19.73
N ASN A 359 -4.07 3.19 20.25
CA ASN A 359 -3.70 4.47 20.85
C ASN A 359 -2.70 5.30 20.02
N ALA A 360 -2.27 4.80 18.86
CA ALA A 360 -1.44 5.58 17.94
C ALA A 360 -2.31 6.61 17.23
N ASP A 361 -1.80 7.83 17.07
CA ASP A 361 -2.34 8.74 16.06
C ASP A 361 -1.49 8.61 14.79
N PRO A 362 -1.86 7.69 13.86
CA PRO A 362 -1.07 7.43 12.67
C PRO A 362 -1.00 8.63 11.73
N TYR A 363 -1.74 9.68 12.03
CA TYR A 363 -1.92 10.82 11.14
C TYR A 363 -1.24 12.09 11.63
N ASP A 364 -0.85 12.17 12.91
CA ASP A 364 -0.09 13.31 13.42
C ASP A 364 1.40 12.97 13.52
N VAL A 365 2.16 13.40 12.53
CA VAL A 365 3.64 13.22 12.48
C VAL A 365 4.39 13.81 13.66
N ASN A 366 3.73 14.68 14.45
CA ASN A 366 4.29 15.27 15.64
C ASN A 366 3.82 14.56 16.92
N HIS A 367 2.90 13.58 16.81
CA HIS A 367 2.45 12.82 17.96
C HIS A 367 3.56 11.87 18.42
N PRO A 368 3.81 11.75 19.74
CA PRO A 368 4.89 10.89 20.24
C PRO A 368 4.71 9.40 19.89
N ASP A 369 3.49 8.97 19.60
CA ASP A 369 3.17 7.59 19.24
C ASP A 369 3.00 7.42 17.71
N TYR A 370 3.43 8.39 16.90
CA TYR A 370 3.44 8.26 15.46
C TYR A 370 4.46 7.21 15.01
N ASP A 371 4.02 6.22 14.28
CA ASP A 371 4.81 5.06 13.86
C ASP A 371 5.12 5.01 12.36
N GLY A 372 4.67 5.98 11.60
CA GLY A 372 4.88 6.07 10.15
C GLY A 372 3.71 5.62 9.29
N HIS A 373 2.59 5.18 9.87
CA HIS A 373 1.41 4.75 9.13
C HIS A 373 0.69 5.93 8.44
N ASN A 374 1.14 6.34 7.26
CA ASN A 374 0.46 7.38 6.47
C ASN A 374 -0.60 6.82 5.53
N GLN A 375 -0.38 5.61 5.01
CA GLN A 375 -1.21 4.98 4.00
C GLN A 375 -1.59 3.57 4.45
N PRO A 376 -2.51 3.42 5.40
CA PRO A 376 -2.92 2.12 5.90
C PRO A 376 -3.65 1.24 4.88
N TYR A 377 -4.17 1.80 3.79
CA TYR A 377 -4.80 1.06 2.69
C TYR A 377 -3.83 0.79 1.56
N ILE A 378 -3.84 -0.42 1.03
CA ILE A 378 -3.20 -0.77 -0.23
C ILE A 378 -4.13 -1.64 -1.08
N ALA A 379 -4.36 -1.24 -2.33
CA ALA A 379 -5.01 -2.08 -3.33
C ALA A 379 -4.01 -3.04 -3.96
N GLY A 380 -4.47 -4.23 -4.31
CA GLY A 380 -3.68 -5.19 -5.07
C GLY A 380 -3.29 -4.66 -6.44
N ARG A 381 -2.10 -5.03 -6.91
CA ARG A 381 -1.52 -4.55 -8.17
C ARG A 381 -1.22 -5.68 -9.16
N ARG A 382 -1.42 -6.93 -8.76
CA ARG A 382 -1.07 -8.11 -9.56
C ARG A 382 -2.30 -8.92 -9.91
N ASN A 383 -2.20 -9.67 -11.00
CA ASN A 383 -3.25 -10.58 -11.51
C ASN A 383 -4.58 -9.90 -11.83
N ILE A 384 -4.57 -8.60 -12.11
CA ILE A 384 -5.77 -7.83 -12.43
C ILE A 384 -6.20 -8.14 -13.86
N LEU A 385 -7.40 -8.69 -14.01
CA LEU A 385 -7.99 -9.04 -15.28
C LEU A 385 -9.31 -8.31 -15.51
N THR A 386 -9.57 -7.98 -16.77
CA THR A 386 -10.89 -7.51 -17.19
C THR A 386 -11.71 -8.68 -17.68
N TYR A 387 -12.83 -8.92 -17.05
CA TYR A 387 -13.79 -9.98 -17.38
C TYR A 387 -14.93 -9.42 -18.21
N SER A 388 -15.47 -10.22 -19.12
CA SER A 388 -16.67 -9.87 -19.86
C SER A 388 -17.77 -10.89 -19.62
N ALA A 389 -19.02 -10.43 -19.61
CA ALA A 389 -20.20 -11.27 -19.44
C ALA A 389 -21.37 -10.80 -20.31
N ILE A 390 -22.16 -11.76 -20.80
CA ILE A 390 -23.31 -11.53 -21.68
C ILE A 390 -24.54 -12.26 -21.10
N PRO A 391 -25.40 -11.59 -20.34
CA PRO A 391 -26.65 -12.21 -19.86
C PRO A 391 -27.47 -12.78 -21.01
N HIS A 392 -28.03 -13.96 -20.82
CA HIS A 392 -28.85 -14.61 -21.85
C HIS A 392 -29.79 -15.65 -21.27
N PHE A 393 -30.76 -16.11 -22.06
CA PHE A 393 -31.62 -17.23 -21.68
C PHE A 393 -30.85 -18.54 -21.83
N THR A 394 -30.77 -19.32 -20.80
CA THR A 394 -30.04 -20.61 -20.79
C THR A 394 -30.83 -21.72 -21.48
N GLU A 395 -32.15 -21.69 -21.37
CA GLU A 395 -33.03 -22.75 -21.86
C GLU A 395 -32.99 -22.95 -23.40
N PRO A 396 -33.15 -21.91 -24.23
CA PRO A 396 -33.11 -22.11 -25.68
C PRO A 396 -31.68 -22.24 -26.25
N GLU A 397 -30.70 -21.59 -25.63
CA GLU A 397 -29.33 -21.48 -26.16
C GLU A 397 -28.42 -22.62 -25.77
N ALA A 398 -28.61 -23.17 -24.55
CA ALA A 398 -27.79 -24.24 -23.99
C ALA A 398 -28.35 -25.66 -24.21
N GLY A 399 -29.14 -25.86 -25.24
CA GLY A 399 -29.75 -27.15 -25.56
C GLY A 399 -30.82 -27.59 -24.54
N GLY A 400 -31.47 -26.65 -23.89
CA GLY A 400 -32.60 -26.89 -23.00
C GLY A 400 -32.26 -27.04 -21.53
N THR A 401 -31.27 -26.32 -21.01
CA THR A 401 -30.99 -26.30 -19.59
C THR A 401 -32.13 -25.61 -18.83
N LEU A 402 -32.94 -26.39 -18.13
CA LEU A 402 -33.95 -25.89 -17.22
C LEU A 402 -33.32 -25.63 -15.86
N LEU A 403 -33.46 -24.42 -15.36
CA LEU A 403 -33.05 -24.08 -13.99
C LEU A 403 -34.07 -24.64 -13.00
N ASN A 404 -33.60 -25.44 -12.04
CA ASN A 404 -34.44 -26.00 -10.98
C ASN A 404 -34.37 -25.20 -9.68
N SER A 405 -33.54 -24.19 -9.64
CA SER A 405 -33.25 -23.33 -8.48
C SER A 405 -32.76 -21.98 -8.91
N SER A 406 -32.75 -21.02 -8.00
CA SER A 406 -32.20 -19.68 -8.17
C SER A 406 -31.05 -19.45 -7.20
N PHE A 407 -30.20 -18.46 -7.50
CA PHE A 407 -29.16 -18.04 -6.57
C PHE A 407 -29.75 -17.62 -5.22
N GLY A 408 -29.18 -18.15 -4.13
CA GLY A 408 -29.61 -17.88 -2.77
C GLY A 408 -30.76 -18.78 -2.30
N ASP A 409 -31.28 -19.69 -3.15
CA ASP A 409 -32.27 -20.66 -2.69
C ASP A 409 -31.65 -21.54 -1.59
N GLY A 410 -32.30 -21.59 -0.44
CA GLY A 410 -31.96 -22.51 0.63
C GLY A 410 -32.45 -23.94 0.32
N VAL A 411 -31.77 -24.92 0.89
CA VAL A 411 -32.14 -26.33 0.75
C VAL A 411 -32.77 -26.87 2.01
N LYS A 412 -33.66 -27.86 1.84
CA LYS A 412 -34.25 -28.61 2.95
C LYS A 412 -33.19 -29.54 3.52
N ILE A 413 -32.91 -29.41 4.81
CA ILE A 413 -31.92 -30.22 5.51
C ILE A 413 -32.67 -31.18 6.48
N GLU A 414 -32.28 -32.45 6.41
CA GLU A 414 -32.71 -33.50 7.31
C GLU A 414 -31.50 -34.00 8.07
N ARG A 415 -31.56 -34.01 9.41
CA ARG A 415 -30.48 -34.54 10.24
C ARG A 415 -30.64 -36.05 10.41
N LEU A 416 -29.62 -36.79 9.95
CA LEU A 416 -29.58 -38.24 10.06
C LEU A 416 -28.90 -38.69 11.36
N GLU A 417 -27.82 -38.00 11.75
CA GLU A 417 -26.98 -38.32 12.92
C GLU A 417 -26.52 -37.04 13.63
N GLY A 418 -25.97 -37.21 14.82
CA GLY A 418 -25.34 -36.16 15.59
C GLY A 418 -26.28 -35.41 16.56
N THR A 419 -25.70 -34.55 17.36
CA THR A 419 -26.38 -33.69 18.35
C THR A 419 -25.78 -32.27 18.30
N GLY A 420 -26.49 -31.31 18.84
CA GLY A 420 -26.03 -29.91 18.85
C GLY A 420 -26.54 -29.10 17.66
N ASN A 421 -26.21 -27.84 17.65
CA ASN A 421 -26.69 -26.86 16.67
C ASN A 421 -25.60 -25.85 16.22
N GLY A 422 -24.36 -26.02 16.65
CA GLY A 422 -23.30 -25.08 16.34
C GLY A 422 -23.53 -23.63 16.80
N ASN A 423 -24.37 -23.44 17.84
CA ASN A 423 -24.84 -22.13 18.31
C ASN A 423 -25.75 -21.36 17.32
N ILE A 424 -26.27 -22.04 16.30
CA ILE A 424 -27.18 -21.47 15.32
C ILE A 424 -28.62 -21.63 15.81
N PRO A 425 -29.52 -20.63 15.68
CA PRO A 425 -30.93 -20.77 15.94
C PRO A 425 -31.52 -21.83 15.01
N LEU A 426 -32.20 -22.84 15.57
CA LEU A 426 -32.82 -23.91 14.81
C LEU A 426 -34.32 -23.72 14.75
N GLU A 427 -34.90 -23.87 13.57
CA GLU A 427 -36.35 -23.98 13.40
C GLU A 427 -36.72 -25.23 12.61
N LEU A 428 -37.63 -26.00 13.18
CA LEU A 428 -38.12 -27.23 12.57
C LEU A 428 -39.28 -26.95 11.61
N THR A 429 -39.40 -27.79 10.59
CA THR A 429 -40.60 -27.78 9.75
C THR A 429 -41.82 -28.20 10.53
N GLN A 430 -43.04 -27.80 10.08
CA GLN A 430 -44.27 -28.19 10.73
C GLN A 430 -44.45 -29.70 10.77
N GLU A 431 -44.04 -30.43 9.74
CA GLU A 431 -44.05 -31.88 9.66
C GLU A 431 -43.27 -32.51 10.83
N THR A 432 -42.07 -32.00 11.09
CA THR A 432 -41.27 -32.50 12.24
C THR A 432 -41.89 -32.14 13.59
N VAL A 433 -42.47 -30.94 13.71
CA VAL A 433 -43.17 -30.53 14.93
C VAL A 433 -44.38 -31.46 15.18
N ASP A 434 -45.16 -31.74 14.14
CA ASP A 434 -46.33 -32.64 14.25
C ASP A 434 -45.89 -34.08 14.57
N GLU A 435 -44.79 -34.56 14.01
CA GLU A 435 -44.20 -35.87 14.37
C GLU A 435 -43.82 -35.91 15.85
N ILE A 436 -43.13 -34.89 16.35
CA ILE A 436 -42.76 -34.82 17.78
C ILE A 436 -43.98 -34.82 18.69
N LEU A 437 -44.98 -34.02 18.35
CA LEU A 437 -46.18 -33.88 19.18
C LEU A 437 -47.05 -35.14 19.19
N ASN A 438 -47.14 -35.87 18.08
CA ASN A 438 -47.98 -37.04 17.91
C ASN A 438 -47.27 -38.37 18.20
N SER A 439 -45.94 -38.40 18.29
CA SER A 439 -45.21 -39.62 18.60
C SER A 439 -45.25 -39.95 20.10
N SER A 440 -45.28 -41.24 20.43
CA SER A 440 -45.24 -41.70 21.83
C SER A 440 -43.93 -41.37 22.56
N SER A 441 -42.86 -41.13 21.82
CA SER A 441 -41.52 -40.76 22.32
C SER A 441 -41.34 -39.25 22.44
N HIS A 442 -42.27 -38.42 21.93
CA HIS A 442 -42.17 -36.96 21.84
C HIS A 442 -40.84 -36.46 21.25
N ARG A 443 -40.35 -37.18 20.25
CA ARG A 443 -39.13 -36.80 19.52
C ARG A 443 -39.21 -37.26 18.07
N SER A 444 -38.50 -36.54 17.19
CA SER A 444 -38.17 -37.03 15.84
C SER A 444 -36.77 -37.62 15.82
N LEU A 445 -36.58 -38.71 15.09
CA LEU A 445 -35.28 -39.33 14.86
C LEU A 445 -34.51 -38.57 13.76
N TYR A 446 -35.24 -38.05 12.78
CA TYR A 446 -34.67 -37.37 11.60
C TYR A 446 -35.34 -35.99 11.42
N PRO A 447 -35.06 -35.05 12.31
CA PRO A 447 -35.68 -33.74 12.24
C PRO A 447 -35.33 -33.01 10.94
N ILE A 448 -36.33 -32.41 10.32
CA ILE A 448 -36.23 -31.60 9.14
C ILE A 448 -36.35 -30.14 9.55
N TYR A 449 -35.47 -29.31 9.02
CA TYR A 449 -35.37 -27.90 9.35
C TYR A 449 -35.95 -27.03 8.25
N LYS A 450 -36.42 -25.83 8.59
CA LYS A 450 -36.75 -24.80 7.63
C LYS A 450 -35.46 -24.38 6.90
N ASN A 451 -35.59 -23.91 5.66
CA ASN A 451 -34.48 -23.48 4.85
C ASN A 451 -33.67 -22.37 5.57
N GLY A 452 -32.34 -22.55 5.64
CA GLY A 452 -31.44 -21.60 6.33
C GLY A 452 -31.52 -21.59 7.87
N LEU A 453 -32.31 -22.47 8.48
CA LEU A 453 -32.51 -22.51 9.95
C LEU A 453 -32.18 -23.90 10.53
N GLY A 454 -31.28 -24.61 9.86
CA GLY A 454 -30.72 -25.90 10.30
C GLY A 454 -29.36 -25.75 10.98
N PRO A 455 -28.73 -26.90 11.35
CA PRO A 455 -27.40 -26.88 11.97
C PRO A 455 -26.29 -26.43 11.05
N ILE A 456 -26.53 -26.38 9.76
CA ILE A 456 -25.69 -25.79 8.72
C ILE A 456 -26.59 -24.99 7.77
N ASP A 457 -26.08 -23.91 7.20
CA ASP A 457 -26.73 -23.18 6.14
C ASP A 457 -26.16 -23.63 4.79
N VAL A 458 -27.05 -23.98 3.86
CA VAL A 458 -26.70 -24.41 2.50
C VAL A 458 -27.57 -23.67 1.51
N THR A 459 -26.93 -22.87 0.66
CA THR A 459 -27.60 -22.09 -0.37
C THR A 459 -27.05 -22.41 -1.77
N VAL A 460 -27.88 -22.19 -2.78
CA VAL A 460 -27.51 -22.39 -4.19
C VAL A 460 -26.67 -21.21 -4.64
N VAL A 461 -25.45 -21.47 -5.09
CA VAL A 461 -24.55 -20.49 -5.69
C VAL A 461 -24.60 -20.55 -7.21
N ASP A 462 -24.56 -21.76 -7.80
CA ASP A 462 -24.61 -21.96 -9.26
C ASP A 462 -25.84 -22.74 -9.66
N PRO A 463 -26.96 -22.06 -10.03
CA PRO A 463 -28.20 -22.71 -10.43
C PRO A 463 -28.08 -23.60 -11.65
N ILE A 464 -27.10 -23.34 -12.56
CA ILE A 464 -26.90 -24.13 -13.78
C ILE A 464 -26.36 -25.52 -13.44
N SER A 465 -25.50 -25.62 -12.42
CA SER A 465 -24.82 -26.84 -12.04
C SER A 465 -25.63 -27.72 -11.06
N VAL A 466 -26.74 -27.21 -10.51
CA VAL A 466 -27.58 -27.96 -9.57
C VAL A 466 -28.31 -29.09 -10.26
N LYS A 467 -28.04 -30.32 -9.84
CA LYS A 467 -28.73 -31.52 -10.30
C LYS A 467 -29.76 -31.97 -9.28
N LYS A 468 -30.91 -32.45 -9.77
CA LYS A 468 -31.90 -33.08 -8.89
C LYS A 468 -31.31 -34.32 -8.26
N GLY A 469 -31.25 -34.35 -6.92
CA GLY A 469 -30.69 -35.48 -6.18
C GLY A 469 -30.83 -35.28 -4.67
N THR A 470 -30.48 -36.31 -3.93
CA THR A 470 -30.29 -36.25 -2.46
C THR A 470 -28.81 -36.26 -2.21
N TYR A 471 -28.35 -35.32 -1.42
CA TYR A 471 -26.94 -35.13 -1.06
C TYR A 471 -26.78 -35.43 0.43
N ILE A 472 -25.71 -36.11 0.79
CA ILE A 472 -25.36 -36.40 2.19
C ILE A 472 -24.11 -35.61 2.53
N PHE A 473 -24.18 -34.79 3.56
CA PHE A 473 -23.06 -34.06 4.11
C PHE A 473 -22.63 -34.72 5.40
N THR A 474 -21.33 -35.02 5.50
CA THR A 474 -20.72 -35.57 6.72
C THR A 474 -19.75 -34.54 7.27
N LEU A 475 -19.92 -34.18 8.54
CA LEU A 475 -18.96 -33.36 9.26
C LEU A 475 -17.99 -34.31 9.95
N GLU A 476 -16.72 -34.22 9.65
CA GLU A 476 -15.63 -34.96 10.27
C GLU A 476 -14.88 -34.06 11.24
N ASP A 477 -14.22 -34.65 12.24
CA ASP A 477 -13.34 -33.86 13.10
C ASP A 477 -12.25 -33.19 12.25
N PRO A 478 -11.93 -31.89 12.51
CA PRO A 478 -10.90 -31.21 11.77
C PRO A 478 -9.59 -31.98 11.87
N ILE A 479 -9.04 -32.37 10.74
CA ILE A 479 -7.69 -32.93 10.66
C ILE A 479 -6.74 -31.76 10.98
N TYR A 480 -6.34 -31.65 12.24
CA TYR A 480 -5.23 -30.77 12.62
C TYR A 480 -3.96 -31.35 12.02
N THR A 481 -3.62 -30.95 10.80
CA THR A 481 -2.23 -31.02 10.39
C THR A 481 -1.47 -30.08 11.30
N GLN A 482 -0.72 -30.62 12.25
CA GLN A 482 0.32 -29.89 12.93
C GLN A 482 1.35 -29.46 11.88
N ASN A 483 1.11 -28.35 11.23
CA ASN A 483 2.16 -27.64 10.52
C ASN A 483 2.99 -26.96 11.61
N ASN A 484 4.16 -27.51 11.79
CA ASN A 484 5.22 -27.06 12.66
C ASN A 484 5.32 -25.54 12.68
N LEU A 485 4.93 -24.98 13.83
CA LEU A 485 5.47 -23.71 14.28
C LEU A 485 6.93 -23.99 14.69
N THR A 486 7.86 -23.63 13.84
CA THR A 486 9.26 -23.38 14.20
C THR A 486 9.58 -21.95 13.86
#